data_ac86d291c3fe730a2f69b8f66ccff5ac
#
_entry.id   ac86d291c3fe730a2f69b8f66ccff5ac
#
_cell.length_a   1.000
_cell.length_b   1.000
_cell.length_c   1.000
_cell.angle_alpha   90.00
_cell.angle_beta   90.00
_cell.angle_gamma   90.00
#
_symmetry.space_group_name_H-M   'P 1'
#
loop_
_entity.id
_entity.type
_entity.pdbx_description
1 polymer ?
#
loop_
_entity_poly.entity_id
_entity_poly.type
_entity_poly.pdbx_seq_one_letter_code
_entity_poly.pdbx_strand_id
1 'polypeptide(L)'
;MRILALISKVFAFTGVLLCACAPMNEQPNASSEKINISILAFNDLHGHLEPPGLSVRERIDGKLTEVPAGGAAFLAAAIQHYKKRNPVHAVVSAGDMIGATPLTSALFLDEPTIEAVNAMGIDFNAVGNHEFDKGTPELMRMRRGGCEKLTRLEPCQVNRQFPGANFEFLAANVKKQDDQSLFPAYGIKAFKQGNQVVKVGFVGMTLKGTPNMVTPEGIQGLRFEDEAATANALVPLLKAQGVSALVLVIHEGGVIQGDPNDASCPGLSGDIVPILNKLDTSFDVVVSGHTHRAYACDFKRINPSKPFLLTSAGQYGTFLTHIQLSIDPVSKKVHHKTAHNVVVQSETFVNASGLQVQPSASLPFFGKQMDVEKIVNEYRMASQVQVMKVVSHLSTSITRNSSPSGESALGNLIADAQWSSTASADRGRSDFALMNPGGVRADILIQPGGGTVNFGQLFKVQPFGNTMVVKRMTGQQVKDLLEHQFANLDRPKVLFPSENLQYEVDLRQAKGQRVMNIQIAQKPLELTHAYHVTMNSFLASGGDGFSQFKQAPTVSGGELDVDALSEYLRQHPGIKPPATDRIRML
;
A
#
# COMPACT_ATOMS: atom_id res chain seq x y z
N MET A 1 8.59 -20.22 108.99
CA MET A 1 7.39 -19.93 109.87
C MET A 1 6.15 -20.09 108.98
N ARG A 2 5.32 -21.07 109.38
CA ARG A 2 3.88 -21.32 109.05
C ARG A 2 3.55 -21.45 107.54
N ILE A 3 3.31 -22.73 106.99
CA ILE A 3 2.20 -23.63 107.23
C ILE A 3 0.86 -23.09 106.67
N LEU A 4 0.32 -23.75 105.67
CA LEU A 4 -0.95 -24.54 105.55
C LEU A 4 -1.22 -24.62 104.02
N ALA A 5 -1.21 -25.73 103.34
CA ALA A 5 -2.08 -26.91 103.29
C ALA A 5 -3.59 -26.59 103.08
N LEU A 6 -4.14 -27.00 101.94
CA LEU A 6 -5.37 -27.84 101.83
C LEU A 6 -5.75 -28.01 100.34
N ILE A 7 -5.60 -29.24 99.81
CA ILE A 7 -6.63 -30.28 99.60
C ILE A 7 -7.65 -29.95 98.51
N SER A 8 -7.52 -30.70 97.41
CA SER A 8 -8.50 -31.57 96.74
C SER A 8 -9.77 -30.94 96.09
N LYS A 9 -9.87 -31.11 94.75
CA LYS A 9 -10.90 -32.04 94.17
C LYS A 9 -10.71 -32.22 92.70
N VAL A 10 -10.59 -33.48 92.29
CA VAL A 10 -10.63 -34.01 90.91
C VAL A 10 -12.07 -33.86 90.42
N PHE A 11 -12.22 -33.24 89.23
CA PHE A 11 -13.37 -33.43 88.39
C PHE A 11 -12.87 -33.70 86.95
N ALA A 12 -13.10 -34.95 86.54
CA ALA A 12 -12.92 -35.35 85.14
C ALA A 12 -14.00 -34.75 84.29
N PHE A 13 -13.65 -33.94 83.32
CA PHE A 13 -14.57 -33.51 82.26
C PHE A 13 -14.03 -34.06 80.92
N THR A 14 -14.73 -35.06 80.41
CA THR A 14 -14.57 -35.56 79.02
C THR A 14 -15.07 -34.52 78.08
N GLY A 15 -14.11 -33.76 77.50
CA GLY A 15 -14.39 -32.82 76.43
C GLY A 15 -14.34 -33.50 75.05
N VAL A 16 -15.51 -33.67 74.46
CA VAL A 16 -15.66 -34.08 73.04
C VAL A 16 -15.09 -32.98 72.12
N LEU A 17 -13.99 -33.24 71.45
CA LEU A 17 -13.50 -32.38 70.37
C LEU A 17 -14.46 -32.52 69.17
N LEU A 18 -15.36 -31.58 68.99
CA LEU A 18 -16.07 -31.34 67.75
C LEU A 18 -15.10 -30.61 66.82
N CYS A 19 -14.47 -31.35 65.88
CA CYS A 19 -13.82 -30.78 64.72
C CYS A 19 -14.87 -30.09 63.83
N ALA A 20 -15.05 -28.77 63.98
CA ALA A 20 -15.81 -27.97 63.06
C ALA A 20 -14.96 -27.81 61.77
N CYS A 21 -15.24 -28.62 60.73
CA CYS A 21 -14.84 -28.33 59.36
C CYS A 21 -15.57 -27.04 58.95
N ALA A 22 -14.86 -25.90 59.03
CA ALA A 22 -15.29 -24.69 58.34
C ALA A 22 -15.22 -24.98 56.83
N PRO A 23 -16.27 -24.71 56.06
CA PRO A 23 -16.16 -24.74 54.59
C PRO A 23 -15.13 -23.70 54.20
N MET A 24 -14.07 -24.13 53.49
CA MET A 24 -13.23 -23.18 52.73
C MET A 24 -14.20 -22.46 51.78
N ASN A 25 -14.46 -21.19 52.08
CA ASN A 25 -15.05 -20.29 51.12
C ASN A 25 -14.04 -20.23 49.95
N GLU A 26 -14.28 -20.99 48.90
CA GLU A 26 -13.73 -20.67 47.61
C GLU A 26 -14.21 -19.26 47.29
N GLN A 27 -13.30 -18.27 47.46
CA GLN A 27 -13.53 -16.95 46.91
C GLN A 27 -13.80 -17.18 45.42
N PRO A 28 -14.92 -16.68 44.89
CA PRO A 28 -15.14 -16.73 43.45
C PRO A 28 -13.91 -16.09 42.83
N ASN A 29 -13.21 -16.86 42.00
CA ASN A 29 -12.14 -16.34 41.15
C ASN A 29 -12.70 -15.07 40.51
N ALA A 30 -12.26 -13.91 40.98
CA ALA A 30 -12.60 -12.64 40.36
C ALA A 30 -12.09 -12.77 38.92
N SER A 31 -13.02 -12.98 37.99
CA SER A 31 -12.69 -13.02 36.58
C SER A 31 -11.95 -11.71 36.29
N SER A 32 -10.67 -11.79 36.03
CA SER A 32 -9.87 -10.60 35.75
C SER A 32 -10.52 -9.90 34.57
N GLU A 33 -10.83 -8.62 34.74
CA GLU A 33 -11.42 -7.83 33.66
C GLU A 33 -10.48 -7.84 32.46
N LYS A 34 -10.99 -8.28 31.30
CA LYS A 34 -10.21 -8.38 30.07
C LYS A 34 -9.83 -6.99 29.57
N ILE A 35 -8.62 -6.83 29.08
CA ILE A 35 -8.18 -5.59 28.46
C ILE A 35 -8.62 -5.61 27.00
N ASN A 36 -9.48 -4.64 26.63
CA ASN A 36 -9.98 -4.48 25.29
C ASN A 36 -9.15 -3.44 24.54
N ILE A 37 -8.42 -3.88 23.53
CA ILE A 37 -7.51 -3.06 22.73
C ILE A 37 -8.14 -2.80 21.37
N SER A 38 -8.10 -1.55 20.93
CA SER A 38 -8.50 -1.11 19.60
C SER A 38 -7.24 -0.91 18.74
N ILE A 39 -7.08 -1.68 17.66
CA ILE A 39 -6.04 -1.43 16.66
C ILE A 39 -6.72 -0.81 15.45
N LEU A 40 -6.28 0.40 15.10
CA LEU A 40 -6.75 1.16 13.94
C LEU A 40 -5.70 1.01 12.85
N ALA A 41 -6.09 0.43 11.72
CA ALA A 41 -5.15 0.14 10.65
C ALA A 41 -5.58 0.76 9.32
N PHE A 42 -4.61 1.24 8.55
CA PHE A 42 -4.76 1.67 7.17
C PHE A 42 -3.53 1.27 6.35
N ASN A 43 -3.57 1.48 5.05
CA ASN A 43 -2.49 1.16 4.12
C ASN A 43 -2.63 2.00 2.86
N ASP A 44 -1.58 2.04 2.03
CA ASP A 44 -1.59 2.59 0.67
C ASP A 44 -2.22 4.00 0.61
N LEU A 45 -1.79 4.90 1.51
CA LEU A 45 -2.26 6.28 1.53
C LEU A 45 -1.77 7.05 0.31
N HIS A 46 -0.53 6.74 -0.16
CA HIS A 46 0.09 7.36 -1.32
C HIS A 46 -0.06 8.88 -1.35
N GLY A 47 0.19 9.53 -0.22
CA GLY A 47 0.14 10.99 -0.14
C GLY A 47 -1.16 11.64 -0.60
N HIS A 48 -2.29 10.92 -0.59
CA HIS A 48 -3.59 11.49 -0.88
C HIS A 48 -4.06 12.39 0.26
N LEU A 49 -3.44 13.55 0.35
CA LEU A 49 -3.77 14.60 1.32
C LEU A 49 -5.20 15.09 1.11
N GLU A 50 -5.55 15.37 -0.15
CA GLU A 50 -6.90 15.75 -0.58
C GLU A 50 -7.76 14.50 -0.86
N PRO A 51 -9.10 14.60 -0.82
CA PRO A 51 -9.97 13.52 -1.27
C PRO A 51 -9.62 13.07 -2.70
N PRO A 52 -9.49 11.76 -2.95
CA PRO A 52 -9.03 11.27 -4.24
C PRO A 52 -10.04 11.41 -5.39
N GLY A 53 -11.29 11.82 -5.10
CA GLY A 53 -12.38 11.79 -6.08
C GLY A 53 -12.79 10.37 -6.46
N LEU A 54 -12.70 9.44 -5.51
CA LEU A 54 -13.10 8.04 -5.66
C LEU A 54 -14.34 7.74 -4.83
N SER A 55 -15.11 6.75 -5.30
CA SER A 55 -16.19 6.15 -4.54
C SER A 55 -15.86 4.72 -4.15
N VAL A 56 -16.38 4.30 -3.02
CA VAL A 56 -16.44 2.89 -2.61
C VAL A 56 -17.86 2.40 -2.72
N ARG A 57 -18.04 1.12 -2.99
CA ARG A 57 -19.34 0.46 -3.04
C ARG A 57 -19.62 -0.20 -1.71
N GLU A 58 -20.71 0.22 -1.08
CA GLU A 58 -21.15 -0.32 0.21
C GLU A 58 -22.59 -0.78 0.12
N ARG A 59 -22.93 -1.85 0.84
CA ARG A 59 -24.30 -2.37 0.86
C ARG A 59 -25.10 -1.64 1.95
N ILE A 60 -25.97 -0.72 1.52
CA ILE A 60 -26.84 0.08 2.39
C ILE A 60 -28.28 -0.36 2.16
N ASP A 61 -28.98 -0.81 3.19
CA ASP A 61 -30.37 -1.29 3.13
C ASP A 61 -30.59 -2.32 2.01
N GLY A 62 -29.63 -3.24 1.84
CA GLY A 62 -29.66 -4.28 0.83
C GLY A 62 -29.28 -3.83 -0.59
N LYS A 63 -29.13 -2.52 -0.83
CA LYS A 63 -28.76 -1.94 -2.12
C LYS A 63 -27.27 -1.57 -2.17
N LEU A 64 -26.60 -1.92 -3.26
CA LEU A 64 -25.21 -1.50 -3.50
C LEU A 64 -25.20 0.00 -3.86
N THR A 65 -24.57 0.80 -3.02
CA THR A 65 -24.53 2.28 -3.11
C THR A 65 -23.09 2.75 -3.20
N GLU A 66 -22.81 3.67 -4.11
CA GLU A 66 -21.52 4.35 -4.20
C GLU A 66 -21.50 5.54 -3.25
N VAL A 67 -20.43 5.64 -2.44
CA VAL A 67 -20.21 6.76 -1.51
C VAL A 67 -18.81 7.32 -1.70
N PRO A 68 -18.63 8.66 -1.61
CA PRO A 68 -17.31 9.28 -1.75
C PRO A 68 -16.45 8.91 -0.53
N ALA A 69 -15.19 8.59 -0.75
CA ALA A 69 -14.32 8.17 0.35
C ALA A 69 -12.86 8.57 0.14
N GLY A 70 -12.14 8.73 1.26
CA GLY A 70 -10.71 8.94 1.31
C GLY A 70 -10.27 10.38 1.56
N GLY A 71 -8.94 10.55 1.63
CA GLY A 71 -8.28 11.81 1.97
C GLY A 71 -7.81 11.89 3.43
N ALA A 72 -6.63 12.50 3.64
CA ALA A 72 -5.93 12.46 4.92
C ALA A 72 -6.72 13.07 6.08
N ALA A 73 -7.39 14.21 5.87
CA ALA A 73 -8.13 14.89 6.94
C ALA A 73 -9.37 14.09 7.40
N PHE A 74 -10.03 13.38 6.49
CA PHE A 74 -11.17 12.50 6.80
C PHE A 74 -10.70 11.22 7.51
N LEU A 75 -9.60 10.61 7.04
CA LEU A 75 -8.98 9.46 7.71
C LEU A 75 -8.56 9.82 9.14
N ALA A 76 -7.93 10.98 9.32
CA ALA A 76 -7.53 11.49 10.64
C ALA A 76 -8.74 11.67 11.59
N ALA A 77 -9.86 12.18 11.08
CA ALA A 77 -11.09 12.33 11.86
C ALA A 77 -11.68 10.98 12.27
N ALA A 78 -11.67 9.98 11.38
CA ALA A 78 -12.09 8.63 11.68
C ALA A 78 -11.20 7.99 12.77
N ILE A 79 -9.87 8.09 12.63
CA ILE A 79 -8.90 7.64 13.64
C ILE A 79 -9.19 8.32 14.99
N GLN A 80 -9.34 9.65 15.02
CA GLN A 80 -9.63 10.39 16.24
C GLN A 80 -10.93 9.97 16.91
N HIS A 81 -11.98 9.67 16.12
CA HIS A 81 -13.25 9.18 16.62
C HIS A 81 -13.09 7.88 17.41
N TYR A 82 -12.37 6.90 16.87
CA TYR A 82 -12.17 5.61 17.53
C TYR A 82 -11.18 5.71 18.71
N LYS A 83 -10.13 6.54 18.61
CA LYS A 83 -9.22 6.82 19.74
C LYS A 83 -9.94 7.41 20.95
N LYS A 84 -10.90 8.31 20.73
CA LYS A 84 -11.72 8.90 21.81
C LYS A 84 -12.65 7.85 22.46
N ARG A 85 -13.14 6.87 21.70
CA ARG A 85 -14.04 5.81 22.19
C ARG A 85 -13.30 4.71 22.95
N ASN A 86 -12.06 4.45 22.57
CA ASN A 86 -11.21 3.50 23.28
C ASN A 86 -9.81 4.09 23.46
N PRO A 87 -9.48 4.59 24.68
CA PRO A 87 -8.16 5.12 24.99
C PRO A 87 -7.05 4.05 24.96
N VAL A 88 -7.41 2.77 25.04
CA VAL A 88 -6.50 1.62 24.95
C VAL A 88 -6.38 1.22 23.47
N HIS A 89 -5.54 1.93 22.70
CA HIS A 89 -5.46 1.75 21.27
C HIS A 89 -4.03 1.78 20.72
N ALA A 90 -3.87 1.24 19.51
CA ALA A 90 -2.72 1.46 18.62
C ALA A 90 -3.22 1.89 17.24
N VAL A 91 -2.39 2.64 16.51
CA VAL A 91 -2.63 3.03 15.12
C VAL A 91 -1.46 2.56 14.28
N VAL A 92 -1.72 1.80 13.21
CA VAL A 92 -0.68 1.21 12.36
C VAL A 92 -0.97 1.42 10.88
N SER A 93 0.09 1.49 10.08
CA SER A 93 -0.01 1.49 8.62
C SER A 93 0.77 0.30 8.04
N ALA A 94 0.19 -0.35 7.02
CA ALA A 94 0.83 -1.43 6.30
C ALA A 94 1.56 -0.96 5.03
N GLY A 95 2.20 0.20 5.09
CA GLY A 95 3.10 0.71 4.06
C GLY A 95 2.44 1.52 2.96
N ASP A 96 3.28 1.99 2.04
CA ASP A 96 2.93 2.87 0.93
C ASP A 96 2.15 4.12 1.39
N MET A 97 2.60 4.72 2.48
CA MET A 97 2.08 6.03 2.90
C MET A 97 2.54 7.13 1.96
N ILE A 98 3.77 7.02 1.47
CA ILE A 98 4.45 7.93 0.55
C ILE A 98 4.84 7.21 -0.74
N GLY A 99 5.27 7.97 -1.74
CA GLY A 99 5.60 7.46 -3.07
C GLY A 99 4.37 7.30 -3.97
N ALA A 100 4.55 7.45 -5.29
CA ALA A 100 3.45 7.50 -6.28
C ALA A 100 2.33 8.48 -5.88
N THR A 101 2.69 9.61 -5.29
CA THR A 101 1.80 10.56 -4.62
C THR A 101 1.28 11.65 -5.55
N PRO A 102 0.10 12.23 -5.31
CA PRO A 102 -0.34 13.43 -6.02
C PRO A 102 0.63 14.60 -5.87
N LEU A 103 0.58 15.51 -6.85
CA LEU A 103 1.52 16.63 -6.94
C LEU A 103 1.56 17.51 -5.68
N THR A 104 0.45 17.64 -4.96
CA THR A 104 0.36 18.36 -3.66
C THR A 104 1.31 17.78 -2.60
N SER A 105 1.67 16.50 -2.70
CA SER A 105 2.67 15.85 -1.84
C SER A 105 4.01 15.72 -2.55
N ALA A 106 4.01 15.26 -3.79
CA ALA A 106 5.21 14.93 -4.56
C ALA A 106 6.15 16.12 -4.77
N LEU A 107 5.62 17.33 -5.03
CA LEU A 107 6.42 18.56 -5.19
C LEU A 107 7.29 18.87 -3.96
N PHE A 108 6.85 18.42 -2.80
CA PHE A 108 7.48 18.67 -1.51
C PHE A 108 8.09 17.39 -0.92
N LEU A 109 8.48 16.43 -1.79
CA LEU A 109 9.18 15.21 -1.39
C LEU A 109 8.42 14.35 -0.36
N ASP A 110 7.08 14.45 -0.34
CA ASP A 110 6.18 13.78 0.60
C ASP A 110 6.29 14.25 2.07
N GLU A 111 6.98 15.34 2.33
CA GLU A 111 7.04 15.99 3.65
C GLU A 111 5.65 16.24 4.24
N PRO A 112 4.67 16.83 3.48
CA PRO A 112 3.33 17.07 4.02
C PRO A 112 2.57 15.79 4.37
N THR A 113 2.87 14.68 3.71
CA THR A 113 2.27 13.38 4.06
C THR A 113 2.78 12.89 5.40
N ILE A 114 4.09 12.97 5.64
CA ILE A 114 4.66 12.63 6.95
C ILE A 114 4.12 13.55 8.05
N GLU A 115 4.01 14.87 7.80
CA GLU A 115 3.44 15.81 8.76
C GLU A 115 1.97 15.50 9.08
N ALA A 116 1.15 15.18 8.06
CA ALA A 116 -0.24 14.79 8.24
C ALA A 116 -0.39 13.49 9.05
N VAL A 117 0.44 12.49 8.75
CA VAL A 117 0.45 11.20 9.44
C VAL A 117 0.96 11.35 10.89
N ASN A 118 1.95 12.22 11.13
CA ASN A 118 2.36 12.62 12.48
C ASN A 118 1.18 13.19 13.28
N ALA A 119 0.37 14.07 12.68
CA ALA A 119 -0.82 14.64 13.31
C ALA A 119 -1.94 13.60 13.55
N MET A 120 -2.03 12.54 12.76
CA MET A 120 -2.92 11.39 13.01
C MET A 120 -2.49 10.61 14.26
N GLY A 121 -1.20 10.67 14.62
CA GLY A 121 -0.61 9.98 15.77
C GLY A 121 -0.62 8.48 15.58
N ILE A 122 0.04 8.00 14.53
CA ILE A 122 0.30 6.57 14.33
C ILE A 122 1.45 6.11 15.21
N ASP A 123 1.49 4.81 15.50
CA ASP A 123 2.55 4.19 16.32
C ASP A 123 3.62 3.57 15.41
N PHE A 124 3.17 2.78 14.40
CA PHE A 124 4.07 1.99 13.55
C PHE A 124 3.62 2.04 12.08
N ASN A 125 4.60 2.08 11.18
CA ASN A 125 4.42 1.85 9.75
C ASN A 125 5.31 0.71 9.27
N ALA A 126 4.76 -0.35 8.68
CA ALA A 126 5.57 -1.27 7.88
C ALA A 126 5.98 -0.58 6.58
N VAL A 127 7.24 -0.71 6.19
CA VAL A 127 7.75 -0.08 4.97
C VAL A 127 7.20 -0.82 3.75
N GLY A 128 6.56 -0.11 2.82
CA GLY A 128 6.15 -0.63 1.52
C GLY A 128 7.23 -0.47 0.44
N ASN A 129 6.90 -0.82 -0.79
CA ASN A 129 7.84 -0.65 -1.90
C ASN A 129 7.97 0.83 -2.32
N HIS A 130 6.88 1.60 -2.27
CA HIS A 130 6.89 3.01 -2.68
C HIS A 130 7.61 3.95 -1.71
N GLU A 131 7.85 3.54 -0.47
CA GLU A 131 8.77 4.26 0.41
C GLU A 131 10.18 4.35 -0.19
N PHE A 132 10.56 3.42 -1.06
CA PHE A 132 11.86 3.41 -1.74
C PHE A 132 11.90 4.14 -3.09
N ASP A 133 10.81 4.72 -3.57
CA ASP A 133 10.74 5.38 -4.90
C ASP A 133 11.83 6.45 -5.10
N LYS A 134 12.16 7.19 -4.06
CA LYS A 134 13.20 8.23 -4.06
C LYS A 134 14.53 7.74 -3.46
N GLY A 135 14.65 6.44 -3.27
CA GLY A 135 15.84 5.77 -2.73
C GLY A 135 15.94 5.76 -1.21
N THR A 136 16.80 4.87 -0.72
CA THR A 136 17.03 4.66 0.73
C THR A 136 17.50 5.93 1.46
N PRO A 137 18.38 6.80 0.90
CA PRO A 137 18.77 8.03 1.59
C PRO A 137 17.58 8.96 1.87
N GLU A 138 16.67 9.12 0.90
CA GLU A 138 15.48 9.97 1.07
C GLU A 138 14.49 9.34 2.06
N LEU A 139 14.29 8.01 2.03
CA LEU A 139 13.49 7.32 3.03
C LEU A 139 14.05 7.52 4.45
N MET A 140 15.38 7.50 4.60
CA MET A 140 16.02 7.79 5.89
C MET A 140 15.82 9.25 6.32
N ARG A 141 15.74 10.20 5.35
CA ARG A 141 15.38 11.60 5.64
C ARG A 141 13.91 11.70 6.07
N MET A 142 12.99 10.99 5.44
CA MET A 142 11.58 10.91 5.89
C MET A 142 11.47 10.45 7.35
N ARG A 143 12.33 9.52 7.77
CA ARG A 143 12.38 9.04 9.16
C ARG A 143 13.01 10.05 10.12
N ARG A 144 14.11 10.68 9.73
CA ARG A 144 14.95 11.51 10.65
C ARG A 144 14.61 12.99 10.62
N GLY A 145 13.99 13.45 9.52
CA GLY A 145 13.84 14.86 9.23
C GLY A 145 15.09 15.48 8.60
N GLY A 146 15.06 16.80 8.49
CA GLY A 146 16.13 17.59 7.91
C GLY A 146 15.84 18.03 6.47
N CYS A 147 16.65 19.00 6.02
CA CYS A 147 16.51 19.66 4.72
C CYS A 147 17.70 19.36 3.80
N GLU A 148 18.32 18.20 3.93
CA GLU A 148 19.39 17.77 3.05
C GLU A 148 18.82 17.47 1.66
N LYS A 149 19.46 18.02 0.61
CA LYS A 149 19.05 17.76 -0.78
C LYS A 149 19.64 16.45 -1.27
N LEU A 150 18.81 15.43 -1.30
CA LEU A 150 19.16 14.06 -1.73
C LEU A 150 18.57 13.69 -3.10
N THR A 151 17.68 14.53 -3.62
CA THR A 151 17.00 14.35 -4.92
C THR A 151 17.17 15.58 -5.81
N ARG A 152 16.52 15.59 -6.98
CA ARG A 152 16.49 16.77 -7.87
C ARG A 152 15.62 17.91 -7.30
N LEU A 153 14.63 17.60 -6.49
CA LEU A 153 13.76 18.59 -5.85
C LEU A 153 14.42 19.16 -4.58
N GLU A 154 14.08 20.39 -4.26
CA GLU A 154 14.50 21.03 -3.00
C GLU A 154 13.61 20.55 -1.86
N PRO A 155 14.17 20.14 -0.72
CA PRO A 155 13.40 19.88 0.49
C PRO A 155 13.01 21.18 1.21
N CYS A 156 12.10 21.07 2.19
CA CYS A 156 11.71 22.17 3.09
C CYS A 156 11.24 23.45 2.38
N GLN A 157 10.55 23.30 1.25
CA GLN A 157 10.10 24.42 0.42
C GLN A 157 8.99 25.26 1.08
N VAL A 158 8.16 24.65 1.93
CA VAL A 158 7.06 25.31 2.64
C VAL A 158 7.48 25.57 4.08
N ASN A 159 7.79 24.53 4.83
CA ASN A 159 8.31 24.60 6.17
C ASN A 159 9.84 24.62 6.15
N ARG A 160 10.46 25.60 6.81
CA ARG A 160 11.94 25.76 6.85
C ARG A 160 12.65 24.63 7.61
N GLN A 161 11.92 23.79 8.30
CA GLN A 161 12.40 22.63 9.03
C GLN A 161 11.41 21.50 8.84
N PHE A 162 11.92 20.34 8.43
CA PHE A 162 11.12 19.11 8.35
C PHE A 162 11.49 18.20 9.53
N PRO A 163 10.55 17.90 10.44
CA PRO A 163 10.84 17.14 11.66
C PRO A 163 11.08 15.66 11.43
N GLY A 164 10.69 15.13 10.26
CA GLY A 164 10.62 13.69 10.00
C GLY A 164 9.45 13.03 10.72
N ALA A 165 9.44 11.69 10.68
CA ALA A 165 8.40 10.88 11.30
C ALA A 165 8.56 10.83 12.83
N ASN A 166 7.46 11.04 13.55
CA ASN A 166 7.38 10.86 15.02
C ASN A 166 6.87 9.46 15.42
N PHE A 167 6.76 8.56 14.45
CA PHE A 167 6.40 7.15 14.58
C PHE A 167 7.56 6.25 14.11
N GLU A 168 7.46 4.94 14.39
CA GLU A 168 8.51 4.01 13.97
C GLU A 168 8.18 3.36 12.62
N PHE A 169 9.14 3.42 11.68
CA PHE A 169 9.16 2.53 10.52
C PHE A 169 9.65 1.16 10.93
N LEU A 170 9.00 0.10 10.45
CA LEU A 170 9.33 -1.29 10.72
C LEU A 170 9.62 -2.04 9.40
N ALA A 171 10.74 -2.79 9.34
CA ALA A 171 11.10 -3.58 8.17
C ALA A 171 12.04 -4.74 8.56
N ALA A 172 11.48 -5.81 9.12
CA ALA A 172 12.27 -6.92 9.66
C ALA A 172 13.09 -7.65 8.59
N ASN A 173 12.52 -7.81 7.39
CA ASN A 173 13.10 -8.58 6.28
C ASN A 173 13.91 -7.74 5.29
N VAL A 174 14.04 -6.42 5.50
CA VAL A 174 14.93 -5.60 4.68
C VAL A 174 16.28 -5.51 5.37
N LYS A 175 17.28 -6.20 4.83
CA LYS A 175 18.62 -6.36 5.40
C LYS A 175 19.66 -5.53 4.68
N LYS A 176 20.54 -4.89 5.45
CA LYS A 176 21.76 -4.27 4.98
C LYS A 176 22.85 -5.33 4.75
N GLN A 177 24.01 -4.90 4.23
CA GLN A 177 25.16 -5.80 4.00
C GLN A 177 25.72 -6.42 5.29
N ASP A 178 25.52 -5.76 6.44
CA ASP A 178 25.94 -6.24 7.78
C ASP A 178 24.90 -7.13 8.48
N ASP A 179 23.91 -7.64 7.74
CA ASP A 179 22.77 -8.44 8.22
C ASP A 179 21.82 -7.74 9.21
N GLN A 180 22.08 -6.49 9.56
CA GLN A 180 21.15 -5.72 10.35
C GLN A 180 19.94 -5.30 9.49
N SER A 181 18.76 -5.24 10.10
CA SER A 181 17.57 -4.67 9.43
C SER A 181 17.74 -3.18 9.21
N LEU A 182 17.23 -2.68 8.07
CA LEU A 182 17.27 -1.25 7.72
C LEU A 182 16.54 -0.39 8.77
N PHE A 183 15.40 -0.87 9.22
CA PHE A 183 14.59 -0.32 10.30
C PHE A 183 14.36 -1.38 11.39
N PRO A 184 13.88 -1.01 12.59
CA PRO A 184 13.51 -1.98 13.62
C PRO A 184 12.62 -3.09 13.06
N ALA A 185 12.88 -4.33 13.47
CA ALA A 185 12.14 -5.51 12.99
C ALA A 185 10.70 -5.52 13.54
N TYR A 186 10.51 -4.97 14.73
CA TYR A 186 9.23 -4.93 15.44
C TYR A 186 9.17 -3.76 16.42
N GLY A 187 7.94 -3.39 16.82
CA GLY A 187 7.65 -2.53 17.94
C GLY A 187 6.79 -3.25 18.99
N ILE A 188 6.95 -2.91 20.25
CA ILE A 188 6.11 -3.44 21.34
C ILE A 188 5.38 -2.27 22.00
N LYS A 189 4.04 -2.35 22.04
CA LYS A 189 3.22 -1.39 22.78
C LYS A 189 2.63 -2.05 24.01
N ALA A 190 2.85 -1.45 25.18
CA ALA A 190 2.24 -1.89 26.44
C ALA A 190 0.92 -1.16 26.65
N PHE A 191 -0.11 -1.92 26.98
CA PHE A 191 -1.45 -1.41 27.27
C PHE A 191 -1.76 -1.64 28.73
N LYS A 192 -2.16 -0.57 29.42
CA LYS A 192 -2.43 -0.57 30.86
C LYS A 192 -3.91 -0.28 31.11
N GLN A 193 -4.53 -1.10 31.96
CA GLN A 193 -5.87 -0.87 32.48
C GLN A 193 -5.85 -1.17 34.00
N GLY A 194 -6.01 -0.12 34.82
CA GLY A 194 -5.77 -0.23 36.25
C GLY A 194 -4.32 -0.66 36.56
N ASN A 195 -4.17 -1.73 37.33
CA ASN A 195 -2.86 -2.31 37.68
C ASN A 195 -2.40 -3.41 36.71
N GLN A 196 -3.20 -3.72 35.68
CA GLN A 196 -2.90 -4.79 34.73
C GLN A 196 -2.23 -4.24 33.48
N VAL A 197 -1.27 -5.00 32.94
CA VAL A 197 -0.53 -4.65 31.73
C VAL A 197 -0.47 -5.83 30.80
N VAL A 198 -0.79 -5.60 29.52
CA VAL A 198 -0.55 -6.54 28.42
C VAL A 198 0.32 -5.87 27.37
N LYS A 199 1.10 -6.68 26.64
CA LYS A 199 1.97 -6.19 25.56
C LYS A 199 1.49 -6.76 24.22
N VAL A 200 1.43 -5.93 23.20
CA VAL A 200 1.19 -6.34 21.82
C VAL A 200 2.45 -6.06 21.02
N GLY A 201 2.92 -7.07 20.30
CA GLY A 201 4.06 -6.96 19.38
C GLY A 201 3.58 -6.73 17.95
N PHE A 202 4.15 -5.74 17.28
CA PHE A 202 3.88 -5.39 15.89
C PHE A 202 5.15 -5.68 15.08
N VAL A 203 5.09 -6.66 14.18
CA VAL A 203 6.20 -7.06 13.32
C VAL A 203 5.99 -6.45 11.95
N GLY A 204 6.96 -5.69 11.44
CA GLY A 204 6.85 -5.03 10.13
C GLY A 204 7.55 -5.79 9.02
N MET A 205 6.89 -5.96 7.87
CA MET A 205 7.43 -6.63 6.69
C MET A 205 7.21 -5.83 5.42
N THR A 206 8.26 -5.73 4.62
CA THR A 206 8.22 -5.23 3.24
C THR A 206 8.11 -6.42 2.29
N LEU A 207 7.36 -6.31 1.19
CA LEU A 207 7.27 -7.41 0.24
C LEU A 207 8.66 -7.76 -0.35
N LYS A 208 8.94 -9.04 -0.45
CA LYS A 208 10.19 -9.59 -1.01
C LYS A 208 10.41 -9.16 -2.47
N GLY A 209 9.31 -8.92 -3.17
CA GLY A 209 9.32 -8.50 -4.58
C GLY A 209 9.79 -7.07 -4.85
N THR A 210 9.98 -6.24 -3.83
CA THR A 210 10.35 -4.82 -3.96
C THR A 210 11.48 -4.53 -4.96
N PRO A 211 12.58 -5.33 -5.05
CA PRO A 211 13.64 -5.06 -6.02
C PRO A 211 13.21 -5.06 -7.50
N ASN A 212 12.05 -5.65 -7.82
CA ASN A 212 11.49 -5.65 -9.17
C ASN A 212 10.52 -4.48 -9.41
N MET A 213 10.27 -3.65 -8.40
CA MET A 213 9.24 -2.60 -8.41
C MET A 213 9.79 -1.20 -8.21
N VAL A 214 11.07 -1.08 -7.85
CA VAL A 214 11.74 0.20 -7.60
C VAL A 214 13.05 0.27 -8.38
N THR A 215 13.60 1.48 -8.52
CA THR A 215 14.88 1.67 -9.21
C THR A 215 16.00 0.97 -8.42
N PRO A 216 16.83 0.11 -9.05
CA PRO A 216 17.86 -0.65 -8.36
C PRO A 216 18.87 0.21 -7.60
N GLU A 217 19.17 1.41 -8.10
CA GLU A 217 20.08 2.36 -7.46
C GLU A 217 19.56 2.83 -6.10
N GLY A 218 18.23 2.96 -5.96
CA GLY A 218 17.57 3.40 -4.73
C GLY A 218 17.65 2.41 -3.57
N ILE A 219 17.89 1.13 -3.88
CA ILE A 219 17.95 0.04 -2.89
C ILE A 219 19.31 -0.68 -2.87
N GLN A 220 20.34 -0.06 -3.45
CA GLN A 220 21.67 -0.66 -3.52
C GLN A 220 22.18 -1.07 -2.13
N GLY A 221 22.67 -2.29 -2.01
CA GLY A 221 23.17 -2.86 -0.76
C GLY A 221 22.11 -3.39 0.18
N LEU A 222 20.83 -3.40 -0.21
CA LEU A 222 19.75 -4.01 0.53
C LEU A 222 19.39 -5.40 -0.04
N ARG A 223 18.93 -6.28 0.86
CA ARG A 223 18.34 -7.57 0.54
C ARG A 223 16.96 -7.66 1.16
N PHE A 224 16.02 -8.25 0.42
CA PHE A 224 14.64 -8.45 0.84
C PHE A 224 14.42 -9.95 1.04
N GLU A 225 14.30 -10.36 2.30
CA GLU A 225 14.21 -11.76 2.71
C GLU A 225 12.75 -12.26 2.70
N ASP A 226 12.58 -13.59 2.84
CA ASP A 226 11.24 -14.22 2.87
C ASP A 226 10.46 -13.73 4.10
N GLU A 227 9.27 -13.23 3.87
CA GLU A 227 8.43 -12.58 4.88
C GLU A 227 8.01 -13.55 5.99
N ALA A 228 7.51 -14.73 5.61
CA ALA A 228 7.04 -15.72 6.58
C ALA A 228 8.18 -16.29 7.41
N ALA A 229 9.32 -16.61 6.79
CA ALA A 229 10.49 -17.11 7.50
C ALA A 229 11.01 -16.10 8.51
N THR A 230 11.12 -14.82 8.09
CA THR A 230 11.58 -13.72 8.96
C THR A 230 10.60 -13.47 10.10
N ALA A 231 9.29 -13.43 9.84
CA ALA A 231 8.26 -13.22 10.86
C ALA A 231 8.28 -14.34 11.90
N ASN A 232 8.34 -15.60 11.45
CA ASN A 232 8.34 -16.78 12.32
C ASN A 232 9.57 -16.81 13.23
N ALA A 233 10.74 -16.40 12.73
CA ALA A 233 11.97 -16.34 13.52
C ALA A 233 11.89 -15.35 14.70
N LEU A 234 11.04 -14.34 14.64
CA LEU A 234 10.85 -13.35 15.70
C LEU A 234 9.89 -13.82 16.81
N VAL A 235 9.05 -14.83 16.56
CA VAL A 235 8.04 -15.30 17.51
C VAL A 235 8.63 -15.72 18.86
N PRO A 236 9.69 -16.56 18.95
CA PRO A 236 10.25 -16.94 20.24
C PRO A 236 10.79 -15.73 21.03
N LEU A 237 11.43 -14.80 20.34
CA LEU A 237 11.98 -13.58 20.94
C LEU A 237 10.88 -12.72 21.57
N LEU A 238 9.79 -12.49 20.83
CA LEU A 238 8.66 -11.66 21.28
C LEU A 238 7.90 -12.31 22.45
N LYS A 239 7.72 -13.64 22.41
CA LYS A 239 7.17 -14.40 23.53
C LYS A 239 8.04 -14.29 24.78
N ALA A 240 9.37 -14.39 24.66
CA ALA A 240 10.30 -14.23 25.78
C ALA A 240 10.26 -12.83 26.40
N GLN A 241 9.87 -11.79 25.63
CA GLN A 241 9.63 -10.43 26.12
C GLN A 241 8.24 -10.22 26.76
N GLY A 242 7.45 -11.28 26.87
CA GLY A 242 6.13 -11.26 27.49
C GLY A 242 5.04 -10.63 26.64
N VAL A 243 5.19 -10.69 25.30
CA VAL A 243 4.15 -10.25 24.36
C VAL A 243 2.95 -11.21 24.44
N SER A 244 1.76 -10.66 24.60
CA SER A 244 0.49 -11.38 24.76
C SER A 244 -0.24 -11.61 23.43
N ALA A 245 -0.08 -10.71 22.47
CA ALA A 245 -0.66 -10.80 21.14
C ALA A 245 0.37 -10.36 20.08
N LEU A 246 0.36 -11.01 18.92
CA LEU A 246 1.25 -10.71 17.79
C LEU A 246 0.45 -10.20 16.61
N VAL A 247 0.84 -9.06 16.08
CA VAL A 247 0.31 -8.44 14.88
C VAL A 247 1.40 -8.39 13.82
N LEU A 248 1.19 -9.05 12.70
CA LEU A 248 2.01 -8.85 11.51
C LEU A 248 1.47 -7.66 10.74
N VAL A 249 2.29 -6.66 10.49
CA VAL A 249 2.00 -5.53 9.62
C VAL A 249 2.86 -5.70 8.37
N ILE A 250 2.25 -6.06 7.26
CA ILE A 250 2.98 -6.50 6.06
C ILE A 250 2.51 -5.73 4.83
N HIS A 251 3.47 -5.21 4.08
CA HIS A 251 3.17 -4.62 2.77
C HIS A 251 3.23 -5.71 1.69
N GLU A 252 2.26 -6.56 1.67
CA GLU A 252 1.90 -7.54 0.64
C GLU A 252 0.43 -7.85 0.80
N GLY A 253 -0.28 -8.19 -0.28
CA GLY A 253 -1.72 -8.31 -0.21
C GLY A 253 -2.35 -9.37 -1.11
N GLY A 254 -3.66 -9.39 -1.05
CA GLY A 254 -4.51 -10.27 -1.84
C GLY A 254 -5.69 -9.55 -2.47
N VAL A 255 -6.50 -10.35 -3.14
CA VAL A 255 -7.76 -9.93 -3.76
C VAL A 255 -8.86 -10.89 -3.32
N ILE A 256 -10.04 -10.37 -3.00
CA ILE A 256 -11.23 -11.16 -2.71
C ILE A 256 -12.33 -10.87 -3.74
N GLN A 257 -13.34 -11.73 -3.78
CA GLN A 257 -14.57 -11.52 -4.54
C GLN A 257 -15.69 -11.15 -3.56
N GLY A 258 -16.28 -9.96 -3.73
CA GLY A 258 -17.44 -9.58 -2.91
C GLY A 258 -17.19 -8.44 -1.93
N ASP A 259 -17.89 -8.51 -0.80
CA ASP A 259 -17.93 -7.43 0.20
C ASP A 259 -16.63 -7.35 1.01
N PRO A 260 -16.04 -6.15 1.21
CA PRO A 260 -14.85 -5.96 2.04
C PRO A 260 -14.96 -6.48 3.48
N ASN A 261 -16.16 -6.63 3.99
CA ASN A 261 -16.44 -7.10 5.34
C ASN A 261 -16.99 -8.54 5.41
N ASP A 262 -16.97 -9.26 4.28
CA ASP A 262 -17.28 -10.70 4.32
C ASP A 262 -16.11 -11.48 4.93
N ALA A 263 -16.29 -11.89 6.18
CA ALA A 263 -15.27 -12.60 6.96
C ALA A 263 -14.86 -13.96 6.36
N SER A 264 -15.62 -14.51 5.38
CA SER A 264 -15.26 -15.72 4.66
C SER A 264 -14.25 -15.46 3.53
N CYS A 265 -14.12 -14.21 3.08
CA CYS A 265 -13.24 -13.78 2.01
C CYS A 265 -13.25 -14.69 0.78
N PRO A 266 -14.39 -14.79 0.09
CA PRO A 266 -14.52 -15.70 -1.02
C PRO A 266 -13.53 -15.36 -2.14
N GLY A 267 -12.91 -16.40 -2.70
CA GLY A 267 -11.95 -16.25 -3.80
C GLY A 267 -10.63 -15.54 -3.41
N LEU A 268 -10.26 -15.52 -2.14
CA LEU A 268 -8.99 -14.92 -1.71
C LEU A 268 -7.82 -15.52 -2.51
N SER A 269 -7.09 -14.65 -3.18
CA SER A 269 -5.93 -14.98 -4.01
C SER A 269 -4.86 -13.89 -3.88
N GLY A 270 -3.66 -14.13 -4.42
CA GLY A 270 -2.54 -13.19 -4.37
C GLY A 270 -1.33 -13.74 -3.62
N ASP A 271 -0.24 -12.99 -3.66
CA ASP A 271 1.05 -13.41 -3.11
C ASP A 271 1.07 -13.49 -1.59
N ILE A 272 0.10 -12.84 -0.93
CA ILE A 272 -0.11 -12.97 0.51
C ILE A 272 -0.47 -14.41 0.93
N VAL A 273 -1.20 -15.19 0.10
CA VAL A 273 -1.73 -16.51 0.47
C VAL A 273 -0.64 -17.52 0.82
N PRO A 274 0.42 -17.73 0.01
CA PRO A 274 1.52 -18.61 0.38
C PRO A 274 2.28 -18.14 1.63
N ILE A 275 2.35 -16.83 1.90
CA ILE A 275 2.94 -16.28 3.12
C ILE A 275 2.11 -16.69 4.33
N LEU A 276 0.79 -16.47 4.29
CA LEU A 276 -0.14 -16.81 5.38
C LEU A 276 -0.12 -18.31 5.71
N ASN A 277 -0.03 -19.16 4.70
CA ASN A 277 0.03 -20.61 4.90
C ASN A 277 1.29 -21.06 5.63
N LYS A 278 2.41 -20.32 5.50
CA LYS A 278 3.68 -20.59 6.20
C LYS A 278 3.79 -19.87 7.55
N LEU A 279 2.96 -18.85 7.80
CA LEU A 279 3.05 -18.02 9.00
C LEU A 279 2.79 -18.83 10.27
N ASP A 280 3.53 -18.54 11.36
CA ASP A 280 3.33 -19.16 12.67
C ASP A 280 1.93 -18.87 13.24
N THR A 281 1.33 -19.87 13.87
CA THR A 281 -0.03 -19.78 14.45
C THR A 281 -0.12 -18.89 15.68
N SER A 282 1.01 -18.39 16.17
CA SER A 282 1.06 -17.43 17.29
C SER A 282 0.68 -16.02 16.89
N PHE A 283 0.60 -15.71 15.59
CA PHE A 283 0.06 -14.44 15.15
C PHE A 283 -1.45 -14.41 15.34
N ASP A 284 -1.97 -13.27 15.81
CA ASP A 284 -3.39 -13.04 16.03
C ASP A 284 -4.03 -12.26 14.90
N VAL A 285 -3.28 -11.35 14.30
CA VAL A 285 -3.75 -10.45 13.24
C VAL A 285 -2.66 -10.26 12.20
N VAL A 286 -3.07 -10.20 10.94
CA VAL A 286 -2.26 -9.75 9.81
C VAL A 286 -2.92 -8.51 9.21
N VAL A 287 -2.23 -7.38 9.27
CA VAL A 287 -2.59 -6.13 8.60
C VAL A 287 -1.78 -6.05 7.32
N SER A 288 -2.43 -6.06 6.16
CA SER A 288 -1.81 -6.14 4.84
C SER A 288 -2.09 -4.91 3.97
N GLY A 289 -1.37 -4.77 2.85
CA GLY A 289 -1.48 -3.63 1.92
C GLY A 289 -1.19 -4.01 0.47
N HIS A 290 -0.57 -3.11 -0.29
CA HIS A 290 -0.03 -3.28 -1.64
C HIS A 290 -1.04 -3.47 -2.78
N THR A 291 -2.05 -4.31 -2.61
CA THR A 291 -3.01 -4.62 -3.69
C THR A 291 -4.13 -3.59 -3.84
N HIS A 292 -4.20 -2.60 -2.97
CA HIS A 292 -5.24 -1.57 -2.94
C HIS A 292 -6.67 -2.13 -2.77
N ARG A 293 -6.78 -3.35 -2.21
CA ARG A 293 -8.08 -4.02 -1.99
C ARG A 293 -8.44 -3.99 -0.51
N ALA A 294 -9.71 -3.75 -0.22
CA ALA A 294 -10.22 -3.80 1.14
C ALA A 294 -10.79 -5.18 1.44
N TYR A 295 -10.42 -5.74 2.60
CA TYR A 295 -10.98 -6.98 3.14
C TYR A 295 -10.75 -7.11 4.64
N ALA A 296 -11.65 -7.84 5.31
CA ALA A 296 -11.55 -8.18 6.73
C ALA A 296 -11.97 -9.64 6.93
N CYS A 297 -10.99 -10.56 6.89
CA CYS A 297 -11.17 -12.00 6.86
C CYS A 297 -10.97 -12.65 8.24
N ASP A 298 -11.80 -13.60 8.60
CA ASP A 298 -11.44 -14.65 9.57
C ASP A 298 -10.73 -15.77 8.79
N PHE A 299 -9.40 -15.74 8.74
CA PHE A 299 -8.61 -16.65 7.92
C PHE A 299 -8.77 -18.11 8.33
N LYS A 300 -9.22 -18.39 9.58
CA LYS A 300 -9.59 -19.74 10.03
C LYS A 300 -10.69 -20.38 9.18
N ARG A 301 -11.56 -19.58 8.55
CA ARG A 301 -12.60 -20.08 7.64
C ARG A 301 -12.02 -20.59 6.32
N ILE A 302 -10.86 -20.08 5.93
CA ILE A 302 -10.12 -20.49 4.71
C ILE A 302 -9.15 -21.61 5.04
N ASN A 303 -8.37 -21.45 6.11
CA ASN A 303 -7.41 -22.44 6.60
C ASN A 303 -7.61 -22.65 8.11
N PRO A 304 -8.32 -23.74 8.54
CA PRO A 304 -8.62 -23.99 9.93
C PRO A 304 -7.41 -24.08 10.87
N SER A 305 -6.21 -24.37 10.33
CA SER A 305 -4.97 -24.41 11.10
C SER A 305 -4.38 -23.04 11.40
N LYS A 306 -4.91 -21.96 10.82
CA LYS A 306 -4.38 -20.60 10.88
C LYS A 306 -5.39 -19.63 11.51
N PRO A 307 -5.43 -19.52 12.85
CA PRO A 307 -6.50 -18.83 13.57
C PRO A 307 -6.25 -17.32 13.72
N PHE A 308 -5.83 -16.63 12.68
CA PHE A 308 -5.65 -15.17 12.71
C PHE A 308 -6.65 -14.43 11.83
N LEU A 309 -6.83 -13.15 12.11
CA LEU A 309 -7.53 -12.23 11.22
C LEU A 309 -6.57 -11.75 10.12
N LEU A 310 -7.09 -11.57 8.90
CA LEU A 310 -6.38 -10.94 7.80
C LEU A 310 -7.16 -9.71 7.36
N THR A 311 -6.50 -8.54 7.30
CA THR A 311 -7.17 -7.28 6.98
C THR A 311 -6.38 -6.45 5.97
N SER A 312 -7.09 -5.63 5.21
CA SER A 312 -6.55 -4.54 4.39
C SER A 312 -7.62 -3.45 4.23
N ALA A 313 -7.20 -2.20 4.24
CA ALA A 313 -8.06 -1.02 4.27
C ALA A 313 -8.22 -0.33 2.89
N GLY A 314 -7.95 -1.04 1.80
CA GLY A 314 -8.04 -0.48 0.46
C GLY A 314 -6.88 0.46 0.13
N GLN A 315 -7.18 1.71 -0.22
CA GLN A 315 -6.19 2.71 -0.62
C GLN A 315 -6.65 4.13 -0.29
N TYR A 316 -5.70 5.08 -0.26
CA TYR A 316 -5.96 6.54 -0.24
C TYR A 316 -6.82 7.01 0.94
N GLY A 317 -6.82 6.21 2.02
CA GLY A 317 -7.64 6.49 3.20
C GLY A 317 -9.14 6.25 3.02
N THR A 318 -9.56 5.46 2.00
CA THR A 318 -10.97 5.16 1.73
C THR A 318 -11.64 4.32 2.82
N PHE A 319 -10.85 3.50 3.51
CA PHE A 319 -11.30 2.73 4.67
C PHE A 319 -10.34 2.92 5.85
N LEU A 320 -10.87 2.69 7.04
CA LEU A 320 -10.13 2.47 8.27
C LEU A 320 -10.51 1.09 8.80
N THR A 321 -9.55 0.20 8.94
CA THR A 321 -9.82 -1.10 9.57
C THR A 321 -9.82 -0.93 11.10
N HIS A 322 -10.93 -1.22 11.75
CA HIS A 322 -11.07 -1.27 13.20
C HIS A 322 -10.95 -2.72 13.67
N ILE A 323 -9.86 -3.05 14.33
CA ILE A 323 -9.57 -4.37 14.91
C ILE A 323 -9.73 -4.28 16.41
N GLN A 324 -10.44 -5.23 17.01
CA GLN A 324 -10.63 -5.32 18.46
C GLN A 324 -10.01 -6.62 18.97
N LEU A 325 -9.17 -6.51 20.00
CA LEU A 325 -8.59 -7.64 20.72
C LEU A 325 -9.04 -7.57 22.18
N SER A 326 -9.54 -8.68 22.70
CA SER A 326 -9.84 -8.86 24.13
C SER A 326 -8.82 -9.82 24.73
N ILE A 327 -7.94 -9.32 25.59
CA ILE A 327 -6.81 -10.06 26.15
C ILE A 327 -7.03 -10.24 27.66
N ASP A 328 -6.89 -11.48 28.12
CA ASP A 328 -6.87 -11.78 29.55
C ASP A 328 -5.48 -11.43 30.13
N PRO A 329 -5.41 -10.49 31.06
CA PRO A 329 -4.14 -10.02 31.60
C PRO A 329 -3.42 -11.03 32.50
N VAL A 330 -4.11 -12.08 32.97
CA VAL A 330 -3.52 -13.14 33.80
C VAL A 330 -2.94 -14.25 32.91
N SER A 331 -3.77 -14.84 32.05
CA SER A 331 -3.31 -15.92 31.15
C SER A 331 -2.49 -15.41 29.97
N LYS A 332 -2.49 -14.08 29.71
CA LYS A 332 -1.83 -13.43 28.57
C LYS A 332 -2.31 -13.94 27.20
N LYS A 333 -3.55 -14.42 27.12
CA LYS A 333 -4.14 -14.97 25.89
C LYS A 333 -5.19 -14.04 25.30
N VAL A 334 -5.25 -14.00 23.98
CA VAL A 334 -6.33 -13.36 23.23
C VAL A 334 -7.56 -14.28 23.29
N HIS A 335 -8.64 -13.81 23.88
CA HIS A 335 -9.91 -14.53 24.00
C HIS A 335 -10.88 -14.25 22.84
N HIS A 336 -10.87 -13.01 22.38
CA HIS A 336 -11.75 -12.58 21.30
C HIS A 336 -11.02 -11.60 20.39
N LYS A 337 -11.28 -11.70 19.11
CA LYS A 337 -10.76 -10.77 18.11
C LYS A 337 -11.76 -10.60 16.96
N THR A 338 -11.95 -9.37 16.54
CA THR A 338 -12.77 -9.00 15.38
C THR A 338 -12.09 -7.93 14.58
N ALA A 339 -12.44 -7.85 13.29
CA ALA A 339 -12.01 -6.76 12.41
C ALA A 339 -13.17 -6.33 11.52
N HIS A 340 -13.22 -5.05 11.21
CA HIS A 340 -14.22 -4.47 10.32
C HIS A 340 -13.63 -3.26 9.60
N ASN A 341 -13.85 -3.17 8.29
CA ASN A 341 -13.50 -2.01 7.47
C ASN A 341 -14.62 -0.98 7.55
N VAL A 342 -14.28 0.20 8.01
CA VAL A 342 -15.17 1.34 8.13
C VAL A 342 -14.92 2.28 6.95
N VAL A 343 -15.96 2.61 6.19
CA VAL A 343 -15.86 3.61 5.11
C VAL A 343 -15.52 4.97 5.69
N VAL A 344 -14.46 5.58 5.20
CA VAL A 344 -14.08 6.95 5.53
C VAL A 344 -14.69 7.87 4.48
N GLN A 345 -15.95 8.24 4.71
CA GLN A 345 -16.67 9.14 3.79
C GLN A 345 -15.98 10.49 3.67
N SER A 346 -15.90 10.99 2.45
CA SER A 346 -15.37 12.31 2.11
C SER A 346 -16.44 13.25 1.56
N GLU A 347 -16.05 14.37 1.01
CA GLU A 347 -16.97 15.34 0.42
C GLU A 347 -17.54 14.88 -0.93
N THR A 348 -18.68 15.43 -1.30
CA THR A 348 -19.34 15.21 -2.59
C THR A 348 -18.39 15.52 -3.76
N PHE A 349 -18.39 14.67 -4.77
CA PHE A 349 -17.70 14.93 -6.03
C PHE A 349 -18.53 14.49 -7.24
N VAL A 350 -18.15 14.95 -8.42
CA VAL A 350 -18.76 14.52 -9.68
C VAL A 350 -17.85 13.49 -10.34
N ASN A 351 -18.37 12.29 -10.60
CA ASN A 351 -17.60 11.22 -11.22
C ASN A 351 -17.44 11.41 -12.74
N ALA A 352 -16.68 10.50 -13.39
CA ALA A 352 -16.40 10.56 -14.82
C ALA A 352 -17.67 10.49 -15.71
N SER A 353 -18.78 9.95 -15.21
CA SER A 353 -20.06 9.89 -15.92
C SER A 353 -20.92 11.15 -15.72
N GLY A 354 -20.40 12.18 -15.03
CA GLY A 354 -21.14 13.40 -14.71
C GLY A 354 -22.15 13.24 -13.56
N LEU A 355 -22.15 12.09 -12.87
CA LEU A 355 -23.03 11.84 -11.73
C LEU A 355 -22.40 12.37 -10.44
N GLN A 356 -23.24 13.03 -9.64
CA GLN A 356 -22.86 13.50 -8.32
C GLN A 356 -22.88 12.33 -7.32
N VAL A 357 -21.71 12.03 -6.72
CA VAL A 357 -21.57 11.04 -5.65
C VAL A 357 -21.55 11.78 -4.31
N GLN A 358 -22.50 11.44 -3.43
CA GLN A 358 -22.73 12.13 -2.16
C GLN A 358 -22.51 11.19 -0.96
N PRO A 359 -22.10 11.71 0.20
CA PRO A 359 -22.08 10.96 1.44
C PRO A 359 -23.45 10.39 1.78
N SER A 360 -23.48 9.18 2.35
CA SER A 360 -24.71 8.54 2.82
C SER A 360 -24.93 8.82 4.30
N ALA A 361 -26.15 9.21 4.66
CA ALA A 361 -26.55 9.39 6.06
C ALA A 361 -26.61 8.06 6.85
N SER A 362 -26.69 6.91 6.18
CA SER A 362 -26.72 5.59 6.79
C SER A 362 -25.33 5.08 7.22
N LEU A 363 -24.26 5.76 6.84
CA LEU A 363 -22.89 5.44 7.23
C LEU A 363 -22.30 6.54 8.13
N PRO A 364 -21.34 6.22 9.00
CA PRO A 364 -20.66 7.24 9.80
C PRO A 364 -19.99 8.30 8.92
N PHE A 365 -20.23 9.57 9.24
CA PHE A 365 -19.51 10.70 8.64
C PHE A 365 -18.71 11.41 9.73
N PHE A 366 -17.39 11.33 9.66
CA PHE A 366 -16.49 11.81 10.71
C PHE A 366 -16.12 13.29 10.57
N GLY A 367 -16.36 13.88 9.39
CA GLY A 367 -15.87 15.21 9.04
C GLY A 367 -14.38 15.24 8.79
N LYS A 368 -13.75 16.42 8.96
CA LYS A 368 -12.32 16.65 8.79
C LYS A 368 -11.65 16.91 10.14
N GLN A 369 -10.46 16.36 10.35
CA GLN A 369 -9.62 16.71 11.49
C GLN A 369 -8.86 17.99 11.12
N MET A 370 -9.03 19.05 11.94
CA MET A 370 -8.63 20.40 11.56
C MET A 370 -7.13 20.63 11.47
N ASP A 371 -6.32 19.94 12.31
CA ASP A 371 -4.86 20.12 12.25
C ASP A 371 -4.31 19.52 10.96
N VAL A 372 -4.83 18.35 10.53
CA VAL A 372 -4.47 17.75 9.24
C VAL A 372 -5.00 18.57 8.08
N GLU A 373 -6.24 19.07 8.15
CA GLU A 373 -6.81 19.94 7.11
C GLU A 373 -6.00 21.22 6.93
N LYS A 374 -5.44 21.78 8.01
CA LYS A 374 -4.54 22.94 7.94
C LYS A 374 -3.28 22.61 7.14
N ILE A 375 -2.62 21.49 7.43
CA ILE A 375 -1.45 21.01 6.66
C ILE A 375 -1.83 20.85 5.19
N VAL A 376 -2.92 20.13 4.91
CA VAL A 376 -3.40 19.91 3.53
C VAL A 376 -3.61 21.23 2.79
N ASN A 377 -4.26 22.20 3.42
CA ASN A 377 -4.53 23.50 2.79
C ASN A 377 -3.26 24.31 2.53
N GLU A 378 -2.29 24.29 3.42
CA GLU A 378 -1.02 24.97 3.26
C GLU A 378 -0.26 24.47 2.02
N TYR A 379 -0.10 23.17 1.89
CA TYR A 379 0.60 22.57 0.76
C TYR A 379 -0.21 22.60 -0.54
N ARG A 380 -1.55 22.52 -0.45
CA ARG A 380 -2.44 22.73 -1.60
C ARG A 380 -2.27 24.14 -2.19
N MET A 381 -2.24 25.18 -1.34
CA MET A 381 -1.99 26.55 -1.81
C MET A 381 -0.61 26.71 -2.44
N ALA A 382 0.42 26.11 -1.83
CA ALA A 382 1.78 26.17 -2.35
C ALA A 382 1.94 25.47 -3.71
N SER A 383 1.19 24.38 -3.95
CA SER A 383 1.23 23.61 -5.20
C SER A 383 0.31 24.15 -6.29
N GLN A 384 -0.66 25.00 -5.96
CA GLN A 384 -1.81 25.34 -6.83
C GLN A 384 -1.41 25.83 -8.21
N VAL A 385 -0.39 26.69 -8.30
CA VAL A 385 0.06 27.25 -9.60
C VAL A 385 0.52 26.12 -10.54
N GLN A 386 1.28 25.17 -10.04
CA GLN A 386 1.79 24.05 -10.83
C GLN A 386 0.67 23.03 -11.13
N VAL A 387 -0.14 22.71 -10.14
CA VAL A 387 -1.28 21.77 -10.29
C VAL A 387 -2.27 22.24 -11.33
N MET A 388 -2.64 23.53 -11.30
CA MET A 388 -3.67 24.10 -12.16
C MET A 388 -3.17 24.54 -13.53
N LYS A 389 -1.86 24.42 -13.82
CA LYS A 389 -1.30 24.75 -15.13
C LYS A 389 -2.00 23.96 -16.24
N VAL A 390 -2.77 24.64 -17.08
CA VAL A 390 -3.47 24.01 -18.22
C VAL A 390 -2.45 23.47 -19.22
N VAL A 391 -2.61 22.22 -19.61
CA VAL A 391 -1.76 21.53 -20.59
C VAL A 391 -2.49 21.42 -21.94
N SER A 392 -3.73 20.96 -21.94
CA SER A 392 -4.50 20.71 -23.18
C SER A 392 -6.01 20.73 -22.93
N HIS A 393 -6.77 20.49 -23.98
CA HIS A 393 -8.22 20.27 -23.93
C HIS A 393 -8.55 18.92 -24.55
N LEU A 394 -9.43 18.15 -23.91
CA LEU A 394 -9.92 16.89 -24.44
C LEU A 394 -11.44 16.92 -24.54
N SER A 395 -11.99 16.21 -25.54
CA SER A 395 -13.44 16.07 -25.71
C SER A 395 -14.06 14.96 -24.84
N THR A 396 -13.23 14.01 -24.39
CA THR A 396 -13.65 12.86 -23.59
C THR A 396 -12.53 12.38 -22.69
N SER A 397 -12.87 11.63 -21.65
CA SER A 397 -11.92 10.96 -20.76
C SER A 397 -11.09 9.91 -21.49
N ILE A 398 -9.83 9.74 -21.07
CA ILE A 398 -8.95 8.66 -21.53
C ILE A 398 -8.60 7.80 -20.33
N THR A 399 -8.96 6.50 -20.38
CA THR A 399 -8.90 5.62 -19.22
C THR A 399 -7.87 4.50 -19.38
N ARG A 400 -7.48 3.94 -18.24
CA ARG A 400 -6.61 2.76 -18.13
C ARG A 400 -7.38 1.44 -18.11
N ASN A 401 -8.66 1.44 -18.48
CA ASN A 401 -9.44 0.22 -18.59
C ASN A 401 -8.80 -0.74 -19.58
N SER A 402 -8.50 -1.96 -19.12
CA SER A 402 -7.88 -2.98 -19.95
C SER A 402 -8.86 -3.55 -20.97
N SER A 403 -8.40 -3.69 -22.20
CA SER A 403 -9.03 -4.48 -23.25
C SER A 403 -8.76 -5.99 -23.04
N PRO A 404 -9.39 -6.87 -23.81
CA PRO A 404 -9.07 -8.31 -23.78
C PRO A 404 -7.61 -8.64 -24.10
N SER A 405 -6.91 -7.81 -24.87
CA SER A 405 -5.48 -7.97 -25.16
C SER A 405 -4.56 -7.52 -24.01
N GLY A 406 -5.11 -6.88 -22.98
CA GLY A 406 -4.36 -6.27 -21.88
C GLY A 406 -3.95 -4.82 -22.13
N GLU A 407 -4.18 -4.25 -23.32
CA GLU A 407 -3.93 -2.84 -23.62
C GLU A 407 -4.91 -1.92 -22.89
N SER A 408 -4.52 -0.66 -22.73
CA SER A 408 -5.45 0.42 -22.36
C SER A 408 -5.25 1.64 -23.25
N ALA A 409 -6.32 2.39 -23.52
CA ALA A 409 -6.23 3.59 -24.33
C ALA A 409 -5.24 4.62 -23.73
N LEU A 410 -5.22 4.77 -22.41
CA LEU A 410 -4.28 5.67 -21.75
C LEU A 410 -2.84 5.15 -21.79
N GLY A 411 -2.65 3.84 -21.63
CA GLY A 411 -1.33 3.23 -21.74
C GLY A 411 -0.74 3.40 -23.15
N ASN A 412 -1.56 3.18 -24.17
CA ASN A 412 -1.17 3.39 -25.58
C ASN A 412 -0.86 4.87 -25.85
N LEU A 413 -1.66 5.81 -25.33
CA LEU A 413 -1.39 7.25 -25.44
C LEU A 413 -0.04 7.64 -24.83
N ILE A 414 0.29 7.09 -23.65
CA ILE A 414 1.56 7.36 -22.99
C ILE A 414 2.72 6.78 -23.81
N ALA A 415 2.58 5.57 -24.36
CA ALA A 415 3.59 4.99 -25.23
C ALA A 415 3.81 5.83 -26.48
N ASP A 416 2.75 6.39 -27.08
CA ASP A 416 2.84 7.32 -28.22
C ASP A 416 3.61 8.59 -27.85
N ALA A 417 3.31 9.17 -26.69
CA ALA A 417 3.99 10.35 -26.17
C ALA A 417 5.50 10.08 -25.94
N GLN A 418 5.83 8.93 -25.35
CA GLN A 418 7.20 8.49 -25.10
C GLN A 418 7.97 8.29 -26.42
N TRP A 419 7.36 7.65 -27.41
CA TRP A 419 7.94 7.49 -28.73
C TRP A 419 8.15 8.86 -29.42
N SER A 420 7.12 9.68 -29.46
CA SER A 420 7.18 11.03 -30.07
C SER A 420 8.30 11.88 -29.47
N SER A 421 8.49 11.82 -28.15
CA SER A 421 9.53 12.61 -27.45
C SER A 421 10.95 12.19 -27.78
N THR A 422 11.16 10.99 -28.33
CA THR A 422 12.48 10.39 -28.62
C THR A 422 12.70 10.01 -30.06
N ALA A 423 11.73 10.26 -30.95
CA ALA A 423 11.79 9.86 -32.37
C ALA A 423 12.82 10.68 -33.20
N SER A 424 13.11 11.90 -32.78
CA SER A 424 14.07 12.75 -33.50
C SER A 424 15.52 12.26 -33.37
N ALA A 425 16.38 12.61 -34.35
CA ALA A 425 17.74 12.12 -34.42
C ALA A 425 18.63 12.52 -33.22
N ASP A 426 18.42 13.70 -32.68
CA ASP A 426 19.11 14.27 -31.52
C ASP A 426 18.62 13.69 -30.17
N ARG A 427 17.44 13.01 -30.15
CA ARG A 427 16.84 12.44 -28.95
C ARG A 427 16.88 10.90 -28.90
N GLY A 428 17.55 10.24 -29.83
CA GLY A 428 17.76 8.80 -29.82
C GLY A 428 17.18 8.04 -31.01
N ARG A 429 16.43 8.70 -31.91
CA ARG A 429 15.86 8.13 -33.14
C ARG A 429 15.10 6.83 -32.87
N SER A 430 14.15 6.87 -31.90
CA SER A 430 13.38 5.72 -31.47
C SER A 430 12.47 5.17 -32.59
N ASP A 431 12.45 3.85 -32.75
CA ASP A 431 11.58 3.15 -33.69
C ASP A 431 10.20 2.94 -33.11
N PHE A 432 10.10 2.66 -31.80
CA PHE A 432 8.85 2.50 -31.05
C PHE A 432 9.09 2.66 -29.55
N ALA A 433 7.99 2.72 -28.77
CA ALA A 433 8.04 2.76 -27.31
C ALA A 433 7.19 1.67 -26.67
N LEU A 434 7.55 1.34 -25.41
CA LEU A 434 6.81 0.40 -24.56
C LEU A 434 6.60 1.01 -23.17
N MET A 435 5.35 0.98 -22.69
CA MET A 435 4.98 1.48 -21.38
C MET A 435 4.43 0.35 -20.49
N ASN A 436 4.86 0.29 -19.23
CA ASN A 436 4.35 -0.70 -18.29
C ASN A 436 3.03 -0.28 -17.62
N PRO A 437 2.11 -1.23 -17.36
CA PRO A 437 0.82 -0.94 -16.72
C PRO A 437 0.95 -0.31 -15.33
N GLY A 438 1.93 -0.76 -14.53
CA GLY A 438 2.20 -0.24 -13.18
C GLY A 438 2.60 1.24 -13.16
N GLY A 439 3.12 1.75 -14.28
CA GLY A 439 3.46 3.16 -14.44
C GLY A 439 2.27 4.08 -14.75
N VAL A 440 1.04 3.55 -14.92
CA VAL A 440 -0.18 4.32 -15.20
C VAL A 440 -1.08 4.30 -13.97
N ARG A 441 -1.06 5.36 -13.14
CA ARG A 441 -1.64 5.34 -11.79
C ARG A 441 -3.06 5.88 -11.69
N ALA A 442 -3.49 6.73 -12.62
CA ALA A 442 -4.83 7.33 -12.63
C ALA A 442 -5.36 7.45 -14.07
N ASP A 443 -6.64 7.75 -14.21
CA ASP A 443 -7.28 8.09 -15.48
C ASP A 443 -7.19 9.60 -15.74
N ILE A 444 -7.21 10.01 -17.01
CA ILE A 444 -7.48 11.40 -17.38
C ILE A 444 -8.99 11.56 -17.52
N LEU A 445 -9.62 12.11 -16.47
CA LEU A 445 -11.05 12.27 -16.41
C LEU A 445 -11.47 13.68 -16.85
N ILE A 446 -12.39 13.76 -17.80
CA ILE A 446 -12.95 14.99 -18.36
C ILE A 446 -14.48 14.92 -18.22
N GLN A 447 -15.10 16.03 -17.88
CA GLN A 447 -16.55 16.11 -17.80
C GLN A 447 -17.21 15.88 -19.17
N PRO A 448 -18.43 15.35 -19.21
CA PRO A 448 -19.19 15.24 -20.46
C PRO A 448 -19.29 16.58 -21.18
N GLY A 449 -18.97 16.59 -22.47
CA GLY A 449 -18.90 17.81 -23.27
C GLY A 449 -17.50 18.40 -23.44
N GLY A 450 -16.50 17.80 -22.81
CA GLY A 450 -15.10 18.22 -22.92
C GLY A 450 -14.62 19.11 -21.78
N GLY A 451 -13.32 19.32 -21.71
CA GLY A 451 -12.70 20.15 -20.66
C GLY A 451 -11.19 20.23 -20.76
N THR A 452 -10.64 21.05 -19.89
CA THR A 452 -9.19 21.24 -19.77
C THR A 452 -8.54 20.07 -19.02
N VAL A 453 -7.35 19.70 -19.47
CA VAL A 453 -6.41 18.85 -18.76
C VAL A 453 -5.34 19.73 -18.13
N ASN A 454 -5.14 19.62 -16.83
CA ASN A 454 -4.08 20.34 -16.11
C ASN A 454 -2.91 19.43 -15.77
N PHE A 455 -1.78 20.03 -15.42
CA PHE A 455 -0.55 19.29 -15.09
C PHE A 455 -0.74 18.36 -13.90
N GLY A 456 -1.52 18.76 -12.89
CA GLY A 456 -1.80 17.93 -11.72
C GLY A 456 -2.54 16.63 -12.07
N GLN A 457 -3.41 16.64 -13.09
CA GLN A 457 -4.05 15.42 -13.58
C GLN A 457 -3.03 14.49 -14.25
N LEU A 458 -2.15 15.02 -15.09
CA LEU A 458 -1.11 14.22 -15.76
C LEU A 458 -0.10 13.66 -14.77
N PHE A 459 0.27 14.45 -13.76
CA PHE A 459 1.15 13.98 -12.71
C PHE A 459 0.54 12.83 -11.88
N LYS A 460 -0.78 12.83 -11.65
CA LYS A 460 -1.47 11.69 -11.02
C LYS A 460 -1.40 10.42 -11.90
N VAL A 461 -1.34 10.58 -13.22
CA VAL A 461 -1.20 9.46 -14.16
C VAL A 461 0.21 8.87 -14.11
N GLN A 462 1.25 9.71 -14.11
CA GLN A 462 2.67 9.32 -14.10
C GLN A 462 3.44 10.03 -12.97
N PRO A 463 3.27 9.60 -11.70
CA PRO A 463 3.78 10.35 -10.54
C PRO A 463 5.22 10.02 -10.15
N PHE A 464 5.91 9.13 -10.88
CA PHE A 464 7.21 8.57 -10.46
C PHE A 464 8.41 9.45 -10.80
N GLY A 465 8.25 10.39 -11.74
CA GLY A 465 9.36 11.21 -12.23
C GLY A 465 10.42 10.39 -12.95
N ASN A 466 10.02 9.34 -13.65
CA ASN A 466 10.92 8.58 -14.52
C ASN A 466 11.42 9.46 -15.65
N THR A 467 12.65 9.20 -16.11
CA THR A 467 13.18 9.79 -17.34
C THR A 467 12.95 8.87 -18.53
N MET A 468 12.87 9.43 -19.73
CA MET A 468 12.87 8.65 -20.96
C MET A 468 14.24 8.07 -21.22
N VAL A 469 14.29 6.80 -21.62
CA VAL A 469 15.50 6.06 -21.96
C VAL A 469 15.29 5.36 -23.29
N VAL A 470 16.26 5.50 -24.20
CA VAL A 470 16.30 4.77 -25.48
C VAL A 470 17.35 3.68 -25.40
N LYS A 471 16.95 2.44 -25.64
CA LYS A 471 17.81 1.25 -25.67
C LYS A 471 17.96 0.74 -27.10
N ARG A 472 19.14 0.20 -27.41
CA ARG A 472 19.39 -0.48 -28.69
C ARG A 472 19.23 -1.97 -28.52
N MET A 473 18.27 -2.59 -29.24
CA MET A 473 17.95 -4.01 -29.17
C MET A 473 17.92 -4.63 -30.55
N THR A 474 18.39 -5.87 -30.71
CA THR A 474 18.18 -6.62 -31.94
C THR A 474 16.74 -7.05 -32.07
N GLY A 475 16.24 -7.32 -33.29
CA GLY A 475 14.88 -7.83 -33.48
C GLY A 475 14.65 -9.13 -32.72
N GLN A 476 15.66 -9.99 -32.58
CA GLN A 476 15.53 -11.19 -31.75
C GLN A 476 15.28 -10.83 -30.29
N GLN A 477 16.03 -9.86 -29.73
CA GLN A 477 15.80 -9.39 -28.36
C GLN A 477 14.43 -8.74 -28.17
N VAL A 478 13.93 -8.01 -29.19
CA VAL A 478 12.56 -7.47 -29.19
C VAL A 478 11.53 -8.60 -29.15
N LYS A 479 11.68 -9.62 -30.00
CA LYS A 479 10.79 -10.78 -29.99
C LYS A 479 10.79 -11.50 -28.63
N ASP A 480 11.96 -11.77 -28.08
CA ASP A 480 12.11 -12.44 -26.79
C ASP A 480 11.49 -11.62 -25.65
N LEU A 481 11.59 -10.29 -25.72
CA LEU A 481 10.94 -9.36 -24.78
C LEU A 481 9.40 -9.46 -24.86
N LEU A 482 8.85 -9.43 -26.08
CA LEU A 482 7.40 -9.52 -26.29
C LEU A 482 6.86 -10.88 -25.84
N GLU A 483 7.60 -11.97 -26.07
CA GLU A 483 7.29 -13.31 -25.56
C GLU A 483 7.32 -13.39 -24.03
N HIS A 484 8.24 -12.65 -23.40
CA HIS A 484 8.39 -12.63 -21.94
C HIS A 484 7.12 -12.16 -21.23
N GLN A 485 6.34 -11.26 -21.82
CA GLN A 485 5.05 -10.77 -21.29
C GLN A 485 4.06 -11.90 -20.98
N PHE A 486 4.13 -12.98 -21.77
CA PHE A 486 3.25 -14.14 -21.70
C PHE A 486 3.93 -15.38 -21.12
N ALA A 487 5.07 -15.20 -20.43
CA ALA A 487 5.79 -16.31 -19.81
C ALA A 487 4.99 -17.01 -18.71
N ASN A 488 4.19 -16.23 -17.96
CA ASN A 488 3.21 -16.71 -16.99
C ASN A 488 1.80 -16.30 -17.45
N LEU A 489 0.99 -17.27 -17.86
CA LEU A 489 -0.36 -17.02 -18.38
C LEU A 489 -1.38 -16.65 -17.30
N ASP A 490 -1.13 -17.03 -16.05
CA ASP A 490 -2.01 -16.66 -14.94
C ASP A 490 -1.90 -15.17 -14.61
N ARG A 491 -0.73 -14.57 -14.91
CA ARG A 491 -0.42 -13.16 -14.65
C ARG A 491 0.43 -12.57 -15.78
N PRO A 492 -0.14 -12.35 -16.95
CA PRO A 492 0.58 -11.74 -18.05
C PRO A 492 0.91 -10.29 -17.71
N LYS A 493 2.12 -9.85 -18.09
CA LYS A 493 2.59 -8.47 -17.89
C LYS A 493 2.66 -7.75 -19.24
N VAL A 494 1.50 -7.36 -19.76
CA VAL A 494 1.39 -6.75 -21.08
C VAL A 494 1.88 -5.30 -21.04
N LEU A 495 2.93 -4.99 -21.80
CA LEU A 495 3.41 -3.63 -22.03
C LEU A 495 2.56 -2.96 -23.12
N PHE A 496 2.21 -1.70 -22.92
CA PHE A 496 1.47 -0.91 -23.90
C PHE A 496 2.41 -0.44 -25.01
N PRO A 497 2.18 -0.85 -26.28
CA PRO A 497 3.02 -0.43 -27.39
C PRO A 497 2.61 0.94 -27.94
N SER A 498 3.57 1.71 -28.49
CA SER A 498 3.26 2.88 -29.31
C SER A 498 2.62 2.49 -30.64
N GLU A 499 1.97 3.43 -31.34
CA GLU A 499 1.15 3.19 -32.53
C GLU A 499 1.90 2.49 -33.69
N ASN A 500 3.21 2.59 -33.72
CA ASN A 500 4.07 2.00 -34.73
C ASN A 500 4.57 0.58 -34.41
N LEU A 501 4.21 -0.01 -33.27
CA LEU A 501 4.44 -1.41 -32.94
C LEU A 501 3.13 -2.17 -32.89
N GLN A 502 2.99 -3.20 -33.72
CA GLN A 502 1.83 -4.10 -33.74
C GLN A 502 2.28 -5.56 -33.76
N TYR A 503 1.53 -6.45 -33.11
CA TYR A 503 1.80 -7.88 -33.13
C TYR A 503 0.57 -8.72 -32.78
N GLU A 504 0.63 -10.00 -33.12
CA GLU A 504 -0.41 -10.98 -32.82
C GLU A 504 0.06 -11.93 -31.71
N VAL A 505 -0.90 -12.44 -30.91
CA VAL A 505 -0.64 -13.36 -29.79
C VAL A 505 -1.57 -14.55 -29.88
N ASP A 506 -1.01 -15.77 -29.95
CA ASP A 506 -1.73 -17.02 -29.79
C ASP A 506 -1.27 -17.75 -28.52
N LEU A 507 -2.07 -17.68 -27.47
CA LEU A 507 -1.75 -18.29 -26.17
C LEU A 507 -1.76 -19.82 -26.17
N ARG A 508 -2.32 -20.45 -27.24
CA ARG A 508 -2.31 -21.90 -27.43
C ARG A 508 -0.95 -22.42 -27.84
N GLN A 509 -0.09 -21.55 -28.36
CA GLN A 509 1.26 -21.91 -28.77
C GLN A 509 2.18 -22.17 -27.60
N ALA A 510 3.26 -22.89 -27.85
CA ALA A 510 4.30 -23.14 -26.86
C ALA A 510 4.95 -21.81 -26.40
N LYS A 511 5.47 -21.79 -25.17
CA LYS A 511 6.24 -20.66 -24.64
C LYS A 511 7.40 -20.31 -25.60
N GLY A 512 7.53 -19.04 -25.96
CA GLY A 512 8.52 -18.55 -26.91
C GLY A 512 8.04 -18.58 -28.39
N GLN A 513 6.80 -19.00 -28.64
CA GLN A 513 6.17 -19.05 -29.97
C GLN A 513 4.78 -18.40 -30.00
N ARG A 514 4.42 -17.68 -28.93
CA ARG A 514 3.10 -17.07 -28.75
C ARG A 514 2.95 -15.76 -29.50
N VAL A 515 4.05 -15.03 -29.66
CA VAL A 515 4.05 -13.72 -30.34
C VAL A 515 4.50 -13.89 -31.78
N MET A 516 3.66 -13.43 -32.71
CA MET A 516 3.86 -13.58 -34.15
C MET A 516 3.46 -12.31 -34.90
N ASN A 517 3.78 -12.24 -36.17
CA ASN A 517 3.42 -11.15 -37.07
C ASN A 517 3.79 -9.76 -36.53
N ILE A 518 4.99 -9.67 -35.88
CA ILE A 518 5.47 -8.42 -35.30
C ILE A 518 5.79 -7.44 -36.44
N GLN A 519 5.20 -6.25 -36.36
CA GLN A 519 5.41 -5.17 -37.33
C GLN A 519 5.85 -3.89 -36.62
N ILE A 520 6.89 -3.23 -37.15
CA ILE A 520 7.36 -1.94 -36.71
C ILE A 520 7.25 -0.97 -37.89
N ALA A 521 6.51 0.13 -37.72
CA ALA A 521 6.17 1.06 -38.78
C ALA A 521 5.64 0.34 -40.06
N GLN A 522 4.71 -0.64 -39.85
CA GLN A 522 4.10 -1.48 -40.90
C GLN A 522 5.08 -2.39 -41.66
N LYS A 523 6.30 -2.58 -41.19
CA LYS A 523 7.28 -3.52 -41.74
C LYS A 523 7.46 -4.71 -40.82
N PRO A 524 7.59 -5.93 -41.37
CA PRO A 524 7.90 -7.09 -40.55
C PRO A 524 9.18 -6.93 -39.75
N LEU A 525 9.19 -7.43 -38.51
CA LEU A 525 10.39 -7.42 -37.68
C LEU A 525 11.52 -8.25 -38.31
N GLU A 526 12.68 -7.66 -38.47
CA GLU A 526 13.90 -8.35 -38.91
C GLU A 526 14.77 -8.71 -37.71
N LEU A 527 14.98 -10.03 -37.46
CA LEU A 527 15.60 -10.53 -36.22
C LEU A 527 17.03 -10.01 -35.99
N THR A 528 17.77 -9.74 -37.05
CA THR A 528 19.18 -9.27 -36.98
C THR A 528 19.29 -7.74 -37.00
N HIS A 529 18.24 -7.03 -37.39
CA HIS A 529 18.22 -5.58 -37.40
C HIS A 529 18.27 -5.00 -35.98
N ALA A 530 18.90 -3.85 -35.79
CA ALA A 530 18.97 -3.16 -34.53
C ALA A 530 17.89 -2.07 -34.45
N TYR A 531 17.03 -2.17 -33.50
CA TYR A 531 15.94 -1.22 -33.20
C TYR A 531 16.29 -0.36 -32.00
N HIS A 532 15.87 0.89 -32.02
CA HIS A 532 15.88 1.78 -30.87
C HIS A 532 14.53 1.80 -30.21
N VAL A 533 14.49 1.38 -28.95
CA VAL A 533 13.26 1.17 -28.19
C VAL A 533 13.22 2.16 -27.03
N THR A 534 12.17 2.97 -26.95
CA THR A 534 11.95 3.89 -25.84
C THR A 534 11.13 3.25 -24.73
N MET A 535 11.50 3.56 -23.51
CA MET A 535 10.79 3.22 -22.29
C MET A 535 11.12 4.21 -21.18
N ASN A 536 10.40 4.12 -20.06
CA ASN A 536 10.77 4.88 -18.86
C ASN A 536 12.00 4.26 -18.16
N SER A 537 12.68 5.04 -17.31
CA SER A 537 13.90 4.62 -16.61
C SER A 537 13.69 3.41 -15.70
N PHE A 538 12.51 3.22 -15.14
CA PHE A 538 12.17 2.04 -14.34
C PHE A 538 12.25 0.76 -15.17
N LEU A 539 11.58 0.71 -16.34
CA LEU A 539 11.69 -0.43 -17.26
C LEU A 539 13.12 -0.62 -17.77
N ALA A 540 13.81 0.48 -18.14
CA ALA A 540 15.18 0.44 -18.64
C ALA A 540 16.17 -0.19 -17.65
N SER A 541 15.87 -0.10 -16.34
CA SER A 541 16.63 -0.72 -15.24
C SER A 541 16.22 -2.18 -14.97
N GLY A 542 15.27 -2.74 -15.72
CA GLY A 542 14.77 -4.11 -15.56
C GLY A 542 13.53 -4.24 -14.68
N GLY A 543 12.83 -3.13 -14.42
CA GLY A 543 11.60 -3.11 -13.66
C GLY A 543 10.53 -4.06 -14.20
N ASP A 544 9.56 -4.44 -13.37
CA ASP A 544 8.51 -5.43 -13.67
C ASP A 544 9.04 -6.82 -14.09
N GLY A 545 10.36 -7.07 -13.90
CA GLY A 545 11.02 -8.32 -14.29
C GLY A 545 11.52 -8.35 -15.75
N PHE A 546 11.47 -7.23 -16.47
CA PHE A 546 11.98 -7.12 -17.86
C PHE A 546 13.49 -6.89 -17.90
N SER A 547 14.27 -7.86 -17.38
CA SER A 547 15.74 -7.81 -17.29
C SER A 547 16.44 -7.64 -18.65
N GLN A 548 15.78 -7.96 -19.76
CA GLN A 548 16.28 -7.77 -21.12
C GLN A 548 16.62 -6.30 -21.41
N PHE A 549 15.81 -5.37 -20.88
CA PHE A 549 16.10 -3.94 -21.04
C PHE A 549 17.40 -3.51 -20.33
N LYS A 550 17.66 -4.07 -19.13
CA LYS A 550 18.90 -3.77 -18.40
C LYS A 550 20.15 -4.18 -19.16
N GLN A 551 20.07 -5.27 -19.91
CA GLN A 551 21.20 -5.80 -20.69
C GLN A 551 21.45 -5.03 -21.99
N ALA A 552 20.46 -4.33 -22.52
CA ALA A 552 20.56 -3.58 -23.74
C ALA A 552 21.33 -2.26 -23.54
N PRO A 553 22.24 -1.88 -24.48
CA PRO A 553 22.98 -0.62 -24.38
C PRO A 553 22.04 0.59 -24.48
N THR A 554 22.28 1.61 -23.65
CA THR A 554 21.59 2.88 -23.69
C THR A 554 22.15 3.75 -24.85
N VAL A 555 21.25 4.31 -25.65
CA VAL A 555 21.55 5.20 -26.78
C VAL A 555 21.39 6.66 -26.37
N SER A 556 20.31 6.97 -25.64
CA SER A 556 19.95 8.31 -25.21
C SER A 556 19.17 8.28 -23.89
N GLY A 557 19.23 9.37 -23.14
CA GLY A 557 18.37 9.67 -21.99
C GLY A 557 17.74 11.04 -22.19
N GLY A 558 16.55 11.23 -21.63
CA GLY A 558 15.77 12.42 -21.93
C GLY A 558 15.04 13.04 -20.75
N GLU A 559 13.99 13.74 -21.11
CA GLU A 559 13.07 14.46 -20.23
C GLU A 559 12.26 13.51 -19.31
N LEU A 560 11.50 14.07 -18.38
CA LEU A 560 10.59 13.31 -17.53
C LEU A 560 9.41 12.76 -18.35
N ASP A 561 8.93 11.60 -17.98
CA ASP A 561 7.78 10.91 -18.60
C ASP A 561 6.51 11.76 -18.59
N VAL A 562 6.24 12.47 -17.50
CA VAL A 562 5.10 13.38 -17.39
C VAL A 562 5.25 14.62 -18.28
N ASP A 563 6.49 15.09 -18.52
CA ASP A 563 6.76 16.22 -19.43
C ASP A 563 6.56 15.79 -20.89
N ALA A 564 7.01 14.57 -21.25
CA ALA A 564 6.77 13.98 -22.56
C ALA A 564 5.26 13.86 -22.86
N LEU A 565 4.47 13.37 -21.91
CA LEU A 565 3.00 13.29 -22.01
C LEU A 565 2.37 14.68 -22.13
N SER A 566 2.83 15.64 -21.33
CA SER A 566 2.33 17.02 -21.36
C SER A 566 2.58 17.69 -22.70
N GLU A 567 3.78 17.52 -23.26
CA GLU A 567 4.14 18.09 -24.56
C GLU A 567 3.34 17.45 -25.70
N TYR A 568 3.20 16.11 -25.67
CA TYR A 568 2.40 15.39 -26.66
C TYR A 568 0.94 15.86 -26.67
N LEU A 569 0.30 15.99 -25.51
CA LEU A 569 -1.09 16.49 -25.41
C LEU A 569 -1.22 17.96 -25.83
N ARG A 570 -0.18 18.78 -25.63
CA ARG A 570 -0.16 20.18 -26.10
C ARG A 570 -0.08 20.27 -27.62
N GLN A 571 0.66 19.36 -28.25
CA GLN A 571 0.79 19.27 -29.71
C GLN A 571 -0.45 18.66 -30.37
N HIS A 572 -1.26 17.86 -29.62
CA HIS A 572 -2.45 17.17 -30.13
C HIS A 572 -3.72 17.55 -29.32
N PRO A 573 -4.13 18.84 -29.35
CA PRO A 573 -5.33 19.25 -28.64
C PRO A 573 -6.57 18.54 -29.17
N GLY A 574 -7.43 18.06 -28.29
CA GLY A 574 -8.65 17.34 -28.66
C GLY A 574 -8.42 15.89 -29.09
N ILE A 575 -7.23 15.33 -28.87
CA ILE A 575 -6.92 13.95 -29.20
C ILE A 575 -7.98 13.00 -28.62
N LYS A 576 -8.40 12.04 -29.42
CA LYS A 576 -9.31 10.95 -28.99
C LYS A 576 -8.54 9.83 -28.32
N PRO A 577 -9.19 9.04 -27.44
CA PRO A 577 -8.55 7.84 -26.89
C PRO A 577 -8.03 6.94 -28.02
N PRO A 578 -6.75 6.53 -28.00
CA PRO A 578 -6.21 5.57 -28.96
C PRO A 578 -7.00 4.25 -28.95
N ALA A 579 -7.06 3.57 -30.08
CA ALA A 579 -7.58 2.23 -30.16
C ALA A 579 -6.69 1.25 -29.38
N THR A 580 -7.30 0.15 -28.91
CA THR A 580 -6.62 -0.95 -28.19
C THR A 580 -6.58 -2.19 -29.08
N ASP A 581 -5.99 -2.06 -30.24
CA ASP A 581 -5.92 -3.05 -31.33
C ASP A 581 -4.49 -3.27 -31.87
N ARG A 582 -3.50 -2.76 -31.13
CA ARG A 582 -2.06 -2.93 -31.47
C ARG A 582 -1.58 -4.33 -31.13
N ILE A 583 -2.24 -5.00 -30.18
CA ILE A 583 -2.03 -6.40 -29.81
C ILE A 583 -3.29 -7.19 -30.16
N ARG A 584 -3.18 -8.08 -31.15
CA ARG A 584 -4.29 -8.90 -31.59
C ARG A 584 -4.21 -10.29 -30.98
N MET A 585 -5.20 -10.62 -30.15
CA MET A 585 -5.35 -11.99 -29.61
C MET A 585 -6.04 -12.89 -30.65
N LEU A 586 -5.48 -14.11 -30.90
CA LEU A 586 -5.95 -15.09 -31.90
C LEU A 586 -6.79 -16.21 -31.28
#